data_88c0a72640f1ef292e63d9d83d49dc1c
#
_entry.id   88c0a72640f1ef292e63d9d83d49dc1c
#
_cell.length_a   1.000
_cell.length_b   1.000
_cell.length_c   1.000
_cell.angle_alpha   90.00
_cell.angle_beta   90.00
_cell.angle_gamma   90.00
#
_symmetry.space_group_name_H-M   'P 1'
#
loop_
_entity.id
_entity.type
_entity.pdbx_description
1 polymer ?
#
loop_
_entity_poly.entity_id
_entity_poly.type
_entity_poly.pdbx_seq_one_letter_code
_entity_poly.pdbx_strand_id
1 'polypeptide(L)'
;MEYFAVIDTETNWNNEVMSIGVVIAEKDTFKKVDDLYFIFDPEYKIGGMFSMVLPVKGRASKDLLFTRKIAMEKFKEAFEKYGVKDLFAYNGTFDKNLLNELASYRWFDIMKIAAYRQYNDKIPA
;
A
#
# COMPACT_ATOMS: atom_id res chain seq x y z
N MET A 1 4.22 -17.30 13.42
CA MET A 1 3.10 -16.75 12.63
C MET A 1 3.65 -15.94 11.47
N GLU A 2 3.16 -16.17 10.28
CA GLU A 2 3.58 -15.42 9.11
C GLU A 2 2.55 -14.35 8.77
N TYR A 3 3.04 -13.22 8.25
CA TYR A 3 2.22 -12.06 7.90
C TYR A 3 2.51 -11.60 6.49
N PHE A 4 1.53 -10.95 5.88
CA PHE A 4 1.67 -10.30 4.59
C PHE A 4 1.08 -8.90 4.67
N ALA A 5 1.39 -8.06 3.68
CA ALA A 5 0.83 -6.72 3.61
C ALA A 5 0.08 -6.51 2.29
N VAL A 6 -1.00 -5.75 2.37
CA VAL A 6 -1.74 -5.28 1.20
C VAL A 6 -1.51 -3.78 1.10
N ILE A 7 -1.08 -3.33 -0.06
CA ILE A 7 -0.71 -1.94 -0.31
C ILE A 7 -1.63 -1.33 -1.35
N ASP A 8 -2.10 -0.10 -1.08
CA ASP A 8 -2.88 0.69 -2.01
C ASP A 8 -2.26 2.09 -2.09
N THR A 9 -1.99 2.56 -3.31
CA THR A 9 -1.39 3.87 -3.55
C THR A 9 -2.33 4.77 -4.33
N GLU A 10 -2.27 6.07 -4.02
CA GLU A 10 -2.91 7.12 -4.81
C GLU A 10 -1.82 8.00 -5.40
N THR A 11 -1.96 8.37 -6.68
CA THR A 11 -1.00 9.22 -7.36
C THR A 11 -1.57 10.60 -7.67
N ASN A 12 -0.68 11.60 -7.75
CA ASN A 12 -1.03 12.95 -8.18
C ASN A 12 -0.97 13.07 -9.71
N TRP A 13 -1.26 14.27 -10.24
CA TRP A 13 -1.26 14.51 -11.68
C TRP A 13 0.12 14.37 -12.33
N ASN A 14 1.20 14.36 -11.54
CA ASN A 14 2.56 14.13 -12.01
C ASN A 14 2.99 12.67 -11.89
N ASN A 15 2.07 11.75 -11.63
CA ASN A 15 2.34 10.33 -11.41
C ASN A 15 3.27 10.03 -10.23
N GLU A 16 3.30 10.94 -9.26
CA GLU A 16 4.01 10.70 -8.01
C GLU A 16 3.04 10.13 -6.98
N VAL A 17 3.51 9.24 -6.12
CA VAL A 17 2.69 8.73 -5.02
C VAL A 17 2.37 9.88 -4.07
N MET A 18 1.09 10.10 -3.79
CA MET A 18 0.65 11.12 -2.83
C MET A 18 0.06 10.54 -1.56
N SER A 19 -0.29 9.26 -1.55
CA SER A 19 -0.71 8.56 -0.34
C SER A 19 -0.51 7.06 -0.46
N ILE A 20 -0.31 6.39 0.67
CA ILE A 20 -0.23 4.93 0.75
C ILE A 20 -1.04 4.44 1.94
N GLY A 21 -1.90 3.46 1.69
CA GLY A 21 -2.54 2.67 2.72
C GLY A 21 -1.93 1.27 2.75
N VAL A 22 -1.70 0.74 3.95
CA VAL A 22 -1.15 -0.59 4.16
C VAL A 22 -1.97 -1.30 5.22
N VAL A 23 -2.34 -2.55 4.94
CA VAL A 23 -2.94 -3.47 5.91
C VAL A 23 -1.99 -4.65 6.08
N ILE A 24 -1.67 -4.98 7.31
CA ILE A 24 -0.87 -6.17 7.64
C ILE A 24 -1.80 -7.21 8.26
N ALA A 25 -1.75 -8.43 7.74
CA ALA A 25 -2.64 -9.51 8.15
C ALA A 25 -1.89 -10.84 8.29
N GLU A 26 -2.48 -11.75 9.06
CA GLU A 26 -1.97 -13.11 9.22
C GLU A 26 -2.24 -13.93 7.97
N LYS A 27 -1.25 -14.70 7.51
CA LYS A 27 -1.38 -15.53 6.30
C LYS A 27 -2.43 -16.62 6.44
N ASP A 28 -2.56 -17.21 7.62
CA ASP A 28 -3.45 -18.35 7.82
C ASP A 28 -4.92 -17.96 7.95
N THR A 29 -5.19 -16.85 8.66
CA THR A 29 -6.54 -16.45 9.01
C THR A 29 -7.04 -15.23 8.25
N PHE A 30 -6.15 -14.50 7.58
CA PHE A 30 -6.39 -13.19 6.95
C PHE A 30 -6.85 -12.14 7.96
N LYS A 31 -6.63 -12.38 9.25
CA LYS A 31 -7.00 -11.42 10.28
C LYS A 31 -6.05 -10.22 10.25
N LYS A 32 -6.60 -9.03 10.18
CA LYS A 32 -5.82 -7.80 10.27
C LYS A 32 -5.18 -7.66 11.64
N VAL A 33 -3.87 -7.37 11.68
CA VAL A 33 -3.13 -7.14 12.91
C VAL A 33 -2.63 -5.70 13.01
N ASP A 34 -2.51 -4.99 11.90
CA ASP A 34 -2.10 -3.59 11.90
C ASP A 34 -2.52 -2.92 10.59
N ASP A 35 -2.63 -1.60 10.61
CA ASP A 35 -2.81 -0.81 9.41
C ASP A 35 -2.09 0.54 9.56
N LEU A 36 -1.63 1.07 8.41
CA LEU A 36 -0.97 2.37 8.34
C LEU A 36 -1.50 3.12 7.13
N TYR A 37 -1.63 4.43 7.28
CA TYR A 37 -2.01 5.31 6.18
C TYR A 37 -1.23 6.60 6.30
N PHE A 38 -0.49 6.96 5.24
CA PHE A 38 0.28 8.22 5.23
C PHE A 38 0.05 8.98 3.93
N ILE A 39 0.03 10.30 4.06
CA ILE A 39 -0.09 11.23 2.95
C ILE A 39 1.28 11.87 2.75
N PHE A 40 1.77 11.88 1.53
CA PHE A 40 3.11 12.39 1.22
C PHE A 40 3.07 13.89 0.97
N ASP A 41 3.85 14.62 1.74
CA ASP A 41 4.02 16.06 1.61
C ASP A 41 5.40 16.33 0.98
N PRO A 42 5.53 17.09 -0.10
CA PRO A 42 4.53 17.98 -0.70
C PRO A 42 3.70 17.37 -1.84
N GLU A 43 3.89 16.11 -2.20
CA GLU A 43 3.29 15.52 -3.39
C GLU A 43 1.76 15.63 -3.41
N TYR A 44 1.11 15.54 -2.25
CA TYR A 44 -0.36 15.62 -2.18
C TYR A 44 -0.90 16.99 -2.59
N LYS A 45 -0.09 18.06 -2.48
CA LYS A 45 -0.52 19.43 -2.79
C LYS A 45 -0.79 19.65 -4.27
N ILE A 46 -0.16 18.86 -5.13
CA ILE A 46 -0.39 18.90 -6.58
C ILE A 46 -1.81 18.44 -6.90
N GLY A 47 -2.34 17.49 -6.11
CA GLY A 47 -3.64 16.92 -6.33
C GLY A 47 -3.66 15.88 -7.44
N GLY A 48 -4.77 15.15 -7.53
CA GLY A 48 -4.96 14.10 -8.52
C GLY A 48 -6.41 13.66 -8.56
N MET A 49 -6.69 12.62 -9.32
CA MET A 49 -8.03 12.09 -9.48
C MET A 49 -8.69 11.73 -8.13
N PHE A 50 -7.90 11.26 -7.17
CA PHE A 50 -8.39 10.80 -5.87
C PHE A 50 -8.11 11.79 -4.74
N SER A 51 -7.81 13.06 -5.04
CA SER A 51 -7.54 14.07 -4.00
C SER A 51 -8.68 14.23 -3.01
N MET A 52 -9.92 14.04 -3.45
CA MET A 52 -11.11 14.22 -2.60
C MET A 52 -11.22 13.16 -1.51
N VAL A 53 -10.57 12.01 -1.67
CA VAL A 53 -10.61 10.93 -0.68
C VAL A 53 -9.50 11.04 0.36
N LEU A 54 -8.56 11.99 0.19
CA LEU A 54 -7.48 12.20 1.15
C LEU A 54 -8.02 12.90 2.41
N PRO A 55 -7.75 12.36 3.60
CA PRO A 55 -8.18 12.98 4.86
C PRO A 55 -7.27 14.15 5.24
N VAL A 56 -7.22 15.21 4.42
CA VAL A 56 -6.32 16.35 4.62
C VAL A 56 -6.98 17.53 5.31
N LYS A 57 -8.15 17.33 5.89
CA LYS A 57 -8.89 18.38 6.64
C LYS A 57 -8.96 18.00 8.10
N GLY A 58 -8.66 18.98 8.99
CA GLY A 58 -8.75 18.80 10.43
C GLY A 58 -7.50 18.22 11.07
N ARG A 59 -7.60 17.88 12.36
CA ARG A 59 -6.46 17.42 13.17
C ARG A 59 -5.85 16.11 12.69
N ALA A 60 -6.69 15.19 12.30
CA ALA A 60 -6.24 13.84 11.90
C ALA A 60 -5.30 13.90 10.70
N SER A 61 -5.49 14.86 9.80
CA SER A 61 -4.65 14.98 8.62
C SER A 61 -3.19 15.32 8.92
N LYS A 62 -2.95 16.10 9.98
CA LYS A 62 -1.58 16.48 10.35
C LYS A 62 -0.77 15.28 10.84
N ASP A 63 -1.41 14.35 11.52
CA ASP A 63 -0.76 13.14 12.03
C ASP A 63 -0.43 12.15 10.91
N LEU A 64 -1.03 12.34 9.73
CA LEU A 64 -0.83 11.47 8.58
C LEU A 64 0.12 12.06 7.54
N LEU A 65 0.52 13.33 7.70
CA LEU A 65 1.37 14.04 6.75
C LEU A 65 2.85 13.82 7.09
N PHE A 66 3.56 13.18 6.17
CA PHE A 66 5.00 12.95 6.28
C PHE A 66 5.65 13.14 4.91
N THR A 67 6.95 13.47 4.92
CA THR A 67 7.71 13.35 3.67
C THR A 67 7.76 11.89 3.24
N ARG A 68 7.94 11.66 1.96
CA ARG A 68 8.06 10.30 1.42
C ARG A 68 9.13 9.51 2.15
N LYS A 69 10.28 10.11 2.41
CA LYS A 69 11.39 9.44 3.10
C LYS A 69 10.96 8.91 4.48
N ILE A 70 10.34 9.77 5.29
CA ILE A 70 9.90 9.40 6.64
C ILE A 70 8.79 8.36 6.58
N ALA A 71 7.81 8.55 5.69
CA ALA A 71 6.72 7.60 5.54
C ALA A 71 7.22 6.21 5.15
N MET A 72 8.15 6.13 4.20
CA MET A 72 8.71 4.85 3.78
C MET A 72 9.53 4.17 4.89
N GLU A 73 10.24 4.94 5.70
CA GLU A 73 10.93 4.41 6.88
C GLU A 73 9.95 3.77 7.85
N LYS A 74 8.80 4.42 8.08
CA LYS A 74 7.76 3.91 8.97
C LYS A 74 7.12 2.63 8.45
N PHE A 75 6.88 2.53 7.15
CA PHE A 75 6.38 1.30 6.54
C PHE A 75 7.37 0.15 6.68
N LYS A 76 8.64 0.38 6.40
CA LYS A 76 9.68 -0.65 6.54
C LYS A 76 9.81 -1.12 7.97
N GLU A 77 9.74 -0.20 8.92
CA GLU A 77 9.79 -0.51 10.34
C GLU A 77 8.64 -1.44 10.74
N ALA A 78 7.43 -1.16 10.27
CA ALA A 78 6.27 -2.02 10.50
C ALA A 78 6.44 -3.39 9.85
N PHE A 79 6.94 -3.45 8.62
CA PHE A 79 7.18 -4.71 7.93
C PHE A 79 8.22 -5.56 8.65
N GLU A 80 9.30 -4.96 9.14
CA GLU A 80 10.31 -5.67 9.93
C GLU A 80 9.74 -6.20 11.24
N LYS A 81 8.92 -5.40 11.91
CA LYS A 81 8.28 -5.79 13.17
C LYS A 81 7.48 -7.09 13.03
N TYR A 82 6.78 -7.26 11.91
CA TYR A 82 5.94 -8.44 11.66
C TYR A 82 6.61 -9.48 10.77
N GLY A 83 7.84 -9.23 10.31
CA GLY A 83 8.54 -10.13 9.41
C GLY A 83 7.86 -10.25 8.04
N VAL A 84 7.23 -9.17 7.55
CA VAL A 84 6.55 -9.15 6.26
C VAL A 84 7.58 -9.23 5.13
N LYS A 85 7.36 -10.14 4.18
CA LYS A 85 8.17 -10.29 2.97
C LYS A 85 7.34 -10.21 1.70
N ASP A 86 6.05 -10.47 1.81
CA ASP A 86 5.12 -10.52 0.68
C ASP A 86 4.21 -9.31 0.70
N LEU A 87 4.21 -8.57 -0.41
CA LEU A 87 3.38 -7.39 -0.60
C LEU A 87 2.37 -7.67 -1.72
N PHE A 88 1.11 -7.44 -1.44
CA PHE A 88 0.01 -7.60 -2.39
C PHE A 88 -0.54 -6.23 -2.77
N ALA A 89 -0.72 -5.99 -4.05
CA ALA A 89 -1.32 -4.76 -4.55
C ALA A 89 -2.31 -5.07 -5.67
N TYR A 90 -3.31 -4.24 -5.84
CA TYR A 90 -4.34 -4.46 -6.86
C TYR A 90 -3.75 -4.44 -8.27
N ASN A 91 -2.76 -3.58 -8.50
CA ASN A 91 -1.96 -3.57 -9.72
C ASN A 91 -0.49 -3.57 -9.31
N GLY A 92 0.03 -4.76 -8.97
CA GLY A 92 1.35 -4.90 -8.35
C GLY A 92 2.50 -4.34 -9.17
N THR A 93 2.44 -4.46 -10.50
CA THR A 93 3.49 -3.92 -11.37
C THR A 93 3.53 -2.40 -11.28
N PHE A 94 2.37 -1.75 -11.30
CA PHE A 94 2.27 -0.30 -11.19
C PHE A 94 2.80 0.21 -9.84
N ASP A 95 2.32 -0.38 -8.76
CA ASP A 95 2.71 0.03 -7.41
C ASP A 95 4.19 -0.23 -7.14
N LYS A 96 4.71 -1.38 -7.58
CA LYS A 96 6.12 -1.71 -7.42
C LYS A 96 7.02 -0.69 -8.12
N ASN A 97 6.66 -0.25 -9.32
CA ASN A 97 7.44 0.73 -10.07
C ASN A 97 7.45 2.11 -9.41
N LEU A 98 6.38 2.44 -8.67
CA LEU A 98 6.28 3.71 -7.94
C LEU A 98 6.98 3.66 -6.58
N LEU A 99 7.24 2.47 -6.05
CA LEU A 99 7.77 2.28 -4.70
C LEU A 99 9.12 1.55 -4.73
N ASN A 100 10.12 2.21 -5.31
CA ASN A 100 11.47 1.66 -5.43
C ASN A 100 12.07 1.24 -4.09
N GLU A 101 11.69 1.91 -3.02
CA GLU A 101 12.13 1.62 -1.66
C GLU A 101 11.73 0.21 -1.20
N LEU A 102 10.70 -0.37 -1.82
CA LEU A 102 10.19 -1.69 -1.49
C LEU A 102 10.46 -2.72 -2.59
N ALA A 103 11.39 -2.44 -3.50
CA ALA A 103 11.68 -3.30 -4.65
C ALA A 103 12.21 -4.68 -4.25
N SER A 104 12.86 -4.80 -3.07
CA SER A 104 13.40 -6.08 -2.59
C SER A 104 12.35 -7.03 -2.01
N TYR A 105 11.15 -6.56 -1.76
CA TYR A 105 10.05 -7.40 -1.28
C TYR A 105 9.48 -8.23 -2.42
N ARG A 106 8.76 -9.31 -2.09
CA ARG A 106 8.06 -10.12 -3.09
C ARG A 106 6.70 -9.50 -3.37
N TRP A 107 6.47 -9.08 -4.61
CA TRP A 107 5.25 -8.40 -5.03
C TRP A 107 4.31 -9.36 -5.74
N PHE A 108 3.03 -9.30 -5.36
CA PHE A 108 1.95 -10.07 -5.98
C PHE A 108 0.85 -9.13 -6.44
N ASP A 109 0.33 -9.39 -7.63
CA ASP A 109 -0.72 -8.59 -8.26
C ASP A 109 -2.08 -9.23 -7.99
N ILE A 110 -2.87 -8.60 -7.13
CA ILE A 110 -4.21 -9.09 -6.77
C ILE A 110 -5.13 -9.12 -8.01
N MET A 111 -5.00 -8.13 -8.89
CA MET A 111 -5.81 -8.07 -10.11
C MET A 111 -5.56 -9.27 -11.01
N LYS A 112 -4.29 -9.67 -11.19
CA LYS A 112 -3.93 -10.83 -12.00
C LYS A 112 -4.46 -12.12 -11.38
N ILE A 113 -4.34 -12.26 -10.06
CA ILE A 113 -4.85 -13.42 -9.34
C ILE A 113 -6.37 -13.50 -9.48
N ALA A 114 -7.07 -12.39 -9.30
CA ALA A 114 -8.52 -12.32 -9.41
C ALA A 114 -8.98 -12.65 -10.84
N ALA A 115 -8.32 -12.09 -11.86
CA ALA A 115 -8.63 -12.37 -13.25
C ALA A 115 -8.41 -13.86 -13.59
N TYR A 116 -7.31 -14.43 -13.12
CA TYR A 116 -7.02 -15.85 -13.34
C TYR A 116 -8.10 -16.73 -12.72
N ARG A 117 -8.53 -16.44 -11.50
CA ARG A 117 -9.58 -17.19 -10.81
C ARG A 117 -10.94 -17.03 -11.47
N GLN A 118 -11.22 -15.87 -12.03
CA GLN A 118 -12.47 -15.60 -12.74
C GLN A 118 -12.64 -16.53 -13.96
N TYR A 119 -11.54 -16.85 -14.63
CA TYR A 119 -11.56 -17.69 -15.84
C TYR A 119 -11.20 -19.16 -15.57
N ASN A 120 -10.88 -19.51 -14.33
CA ASN A 120 -10.54 -20.86 -13.95
C ASN A 120 -11.23 -21.24 -12.65
N ASP A 121 -12.41 -21.84 -12.78
CA ASP A 121 -13.26 -22.22 -11.66
C ASP A 121 -12.69 -23.38 -10.82
N LYS A 122 -11.64 -24.06 -11.30
CA LYS A 122 -10.96 -25.12 -10.55
C LYS A 122 -10.03 -24.57 -9.48
N ILE A 123 -9.72 -23.28 -9.49
CA ILE A 123 -8.89 -22.66 -8.48
C ILE A 123 -9.74 -22.42 -7.24
N PRO A 124 -9.34 -22.93 -6.06
CA PRO A 124 -10.10 -22.73 -4.84
C PRO A 124 -10.25 -21.24 -4.47
N ALA A 125 -11.38 -20.92 -3.91
CA ALA A 125 -11.65 -19.54 -3.48
C ALA A 125 -10.78 -19.08 -2.30
#